data_e07963af7bb0605685cd7abcee941348
#
_entry.id   e07963af7bb0605685cd7abcee941348
#
_cell.length_a   1.000
_cell.length_b   1.000
_cell.length_c   1.000
_cell.angle_alpha   90.00
_cell.angle_beta   90.00
_cell.angle_gamma   90.00
#
_symmetry.space_group_name_H-M   'P 1'
#
loop_
_entity.id
_entity.type
_entity.pdbx_description
1 polymer ?
#
loop_
_entity_poly.entity_id
_entity_poly.type
_entity_poly.pdbx_seq_one_letter_code
_entity_poly.pdbx_strand_id
1 'polypeptide(L)'
;MKIGIHKREGSYSDFWIEYCEKKGICYQILNAYDNNIVDQLSDCDAFMWHYHHGSNKDKLFAKQLLFSLESIGLIVFPNFKTGWHFDDKVGQKYLFEAYGIKCAKTYVFYDKKEALAWVNSTVFPKVFKLRSGAGASHVYLIKSWREAIKFINKAFGCGFKAFSGWNYFKNAVKLYCSKTLSLPGVIKAFGRVF
;
A
#
# COMPACT_ATOMS: atom_id res chain seq x y z
N MET A 1 -2.66 -8.47 -30.16
CA MET A 1 -2.55 -7.79 -28.84
C MET A 1 -1.26 -8.27 -28.18
N LYS A 2 -0.36 -7.35 -27.84
CA LYS A 2 0.90 -7.60 -27.12
C LYS A 2 0.83 -6.94 -25.74
N ILE A 3 1.16 -7.68 -24.67
CA ILE A 3 1.05 -7.19 -23.30
C ILE A 3 2.45 -7.05 -22.69
N GLY A 4 2.82 -5.85 -22.24
CA GLY A 4 3.98 -5.64 -21.38
C GLY A 4 3.64 -6.06 -19.95
N ILE A 5 4.49 -6.86 -19.30
CA ILE A 5 4.26 -7.32 -17.93
C ILE A 5 5.51 -7.05 -17.08
N HIS A 6 5.37 -6.25 -16.03
CA HIS A 6 6.41 -6.15 -15.01
C HIS A 6 6.40 -7.41 -14.15
N LYS A 7 7.42 -8.25 -14.29
CA LYS A 7 7.54 -9.50 -13.53
C LYS A 7 8.08 -9.23 -12.12
N ARG A 8 7.39 -9.79 -11.12
CA ARG A 8 7.86 -9.86 -9.74
C ARG A 8 7.52 -11.26 -9.18
N GLU A 9 8.53 -12.02 -8.82
CA GLU A 9 8.36 -13.38 -8.29
C GLU A 9 7.38 -13.45 -7.11
N GLY A 10 6.55 -14.49 -7.08
CA GLY A 10 5.55 -14.74 -6.06
C GLY A 10 4.42 -13.69 -6.05
N SER A 11 4.19 -13.02 -7.17
CA SER A 11 3.11 -12.06 -7.35
C SER A 11 2.12 -12.51 -8.41
N TYR A 12 1.05 -11.73 -8.59
CA TYR A 12 0.08 -12.00 -9.65
C TYR A 12 0.67 -11.98 -11.06
N SER A 13 1.83 -11.34 -11.26
CA SER A 13 2.51 -11.35 -12.56
C SER A 13 2.87 -12.75 -13.04
N ASP A 14 3.18 -13.68 -12.13
CA ASP A 14 3.49 -15.06 -12.50
C ASP A 14 2.27 -15.75 -13.10
N PHE A 15 1.08 -15.56 -12.52
CA PHE A 15 -0.19 -16.09 -13.04
C PHE A 15 -0.60 -15.43 -14.37
N TRP A 16 -0.31 -14.14 -14.55
CA TRP A 16 -0.60 -13.46 -15.83
C TRP A 16 0.27 -14.00 -16.95
N ILE A 17 1.54 -14.26 -16.67
CA ILE A 17 2.48 -14.85 -17.63
C ILE A 17 2.01 -16.28 -18.00
N GLU A 18 1.75 -17.12 -16.99
CA GLU A 18 1.22 -18.47 -17.20
C GLU A 18 -0.08 -18.46 -18.04
N TYR A 19 -0.98 -17.53 -17.77
CA TYR A 19 -2.21 -17.39 -18.55
C TYR A 19 -1.95 -16.99 -20.00
N CYS A 20 -1.03 -16.05 -20.24
CA CYS A 20 -0.63 -15.65 -21.58
C CYS A 20 -0.05 -16.83 -22.37
N GLU A 21 0.84 -17.61 -21.75
CA GLU A 21 1.42 -18.81 -22.35
C GLU A 21 0.34 -19.83 -22.71
N LYS A 22 -0.54 -20.15 -21.76
CA LYS A 22 -1.63 -21.11 -21.96
C LYS A 22 -2.62 -20.70 -23.07
N LYS A 23 -2.80 -19.40 -23.27
CA LYS A 23 -3.75 -18.85 -24.26
C LYS A 23 -3.10 -18.40 -25.56
N GLY A 24 -1.79 -18.52 -25.71
CA GLY A 24 -1.06 -18.03 -26.88
C GLY A 24 -1.14 -16.51 -27.07
N ILE A 25 -1.26 -15.76 -25.95
CA ILE A 25 -1.29 -14.29 -25.97
C ILE A 25 0.16 -13.79 -26.02
N CYS A 26 0.47 -12.92 -26.98
CA CYS A 26 1.79 -12.31 -27.08
C CYS A 26 2.05 -11.41 -25.87
N TYR A 27 3.18 -11.60 -25.20
CA TYR A 27 3.57 -10.77 -24.06
C TYR A 27 5.08 -10.51 -24.06
N GLN A 28 5.49 -9.52 -23.31
CA GLN A 28 6.89 -9.15 -23.07
C GLN A 28 7.11 -8.89 -21.59
N ILE A 29 8.14 -9.54 -21.02
CA ILE A 29 8.56 -9.25 -19.65
C ILE A 29 9.39 -7.98 -19.65
N LEU A 30 9.00 -7.01 -18.84
CA LEU A 30 9.61 -5.70 -18.72
C LEU A 30 9.93 -5.37 -17.26
N ASN A 31 10.90 -4.49 -17.07
CA ASN A 31 11.18 -3.93 -15.76
C ASN A 31 10.64 -2.49 -15.69
N ALA A 32 9.58 -2.26 -14.92
CA ALA A 32 8.95 -0.94 -14.77
C ALA A 32 9.89 0.17 -14.23
N TYR A 33 11.06 -0.19 -13.73
CA TYR A 33 12.05 0.76 -13.20
C TYR A 33 13.10 1.17 -14.21
N ASP A 34 13.06 0.63 -15.41
CA ASP A 34 14.01 1.00 -16.45
C ASP A 34 13.75 2.43 -16.94
N ASN A 35 14.81 3.20 -17.15
CA ASN A 35 14.70 4.60 -17.56
C ASN A 35 14.00 4.79 -18.91
N ASN A 36 14.06 3.78 -19.79
CA ASN A 36 13.43 3.76 -21.10
C ASN A 36 12.17 2.90 -21.18
N ILE A 37 11.48 2.68 -20.04
CA ILE A 37 10.30 1.81 -19.98
C ILE A 37 9.18 2.25 -20.94
N VAL A 38 9.02 3.56 -21.15
CA VAL A 38 8.01 4.10 -22.09
C VAL A 38 8.33 3.69 -23.52
N ASP A 39 9.59 3.77 -23.92
CA ASP A 39 10.05 3.34 -25.26
C ASP A 39 9.88 1.82 -25.43
N GLN A 40 10.20 1.04 -24.39
CA GLN A 40 10.02 -0.43 -24.41
C GLN A 40 8.55 -0.85 -24.54
N LEU A 41 7.61 0.02 -24.19
CA LEU A 41 6.17 -0.23 -24.30
C LEU A 41 5.56 0.29 -25.61
N SER A 42 6.33 0.90 -26.49
CA SER A 42 5.84 1.55 -27.71
C SER A 42 5.12 0.61 -28.68
N ASP A 43 5.43 -0.69 -28.66
CA ASP A 43 4.81 -1.73 -29.48
C ASP A 43 3.84 -2.64 -28.68
N CYS A 44 3.51 -2.26 -27.45
CA CYS A 44 2.56 -2.94 -26.60
C CYS A 44 1.18 -2.29 -26.67
N ASP A 45 0.14 -3.11 -26.63
CA ASP A 45 -1.27 -2.66 -26.53
C ASP A 45 -1.69 -2.44 -25.08
N ALA A 46 -1.01 -3.09 -24.13
CA ALA A 46 -1.31 -3.00 -22.71
C ALA A 46 -0.06 -3.16 -21.86
N PHE A 47 -0.11 -2.60 -20.63
CA PHE A 47 0.90 -2.80 -19.59
C PHE A 47 0.27 -3.25 -18.28
N MET A 48 0.82 -4.30 -17.68
CA MET A 48 0.35 -4.86 -16.40
C MET A 48 1.45 -4.82 -15.34
N TRP A 49 1.13 -4.21 -14.21
CA TRP A 49 2.07 -4.11 -13.08
C TRP A 49 1.38 -4.35 -11.74
N HIS A 50 1.64 -5.50 -11.11
CA HIS A 50 1.22 -5.73 -9.73
C HIS A 50 2.19 -5.05 -8.76
N TYR A 51 2.09 -3.71 -8.65
CA TYR A 51 2.90 -2.95 -7.73
C TYR A 51 2.51 -3.21 -6.26
N HIS A 52 3.48 -3.06 -5.34
CA HIS A 52 3.34 -3.55 -3.97
C HIS A 52 3.62 -2.45 -2.93
N HIS A 53 2.74 -2.33 -1.92
CA HIS A 53 2.85 -1.34 -0.84
C HIS A 53 4.12 -1.50 0.02
N GLY A 54 4.73 -2.67 0.06
CA GLY A 54 6.00 -2.92 0.76
C GLY A 54 7.24 -2.43 0.01
N SER A 55 7.12 -2.11 -1.29
CA SER A 55 8.20 -1.55 -2.11
C SER A 55 8.11 -0.02 -2.11
N ASN A 56 9.18 0.65 -1.69
CA ASN A 56 9.24 2.11 -1.77
C ASN A 56 9.30 2.59 -3.23
N LYS A 57 9.94 1.84 -4.12
CA LYS A 57 9.98 2.13 -5.55
C LYS A 57 8.57 2.11 -6.15
N ASP A 58 7.79 1.06 -5.90
CA ASP A 58 6.41 0.95 -6.38
C ASP A 58 5.56 2.14 -5.90
N LYS A 59 5.65 2.49 -4.62
CA LYS A 59 4.90 3.61 -4.06
C LYS A 59 5.24 4.96 -4.70
N LEU A 60 6.49 5.14 -5.10
CA LEU A 60 6.96 6.39 -5.72
C LEU A 60 6.63 6.46 -7.21
N PHE A 61 6.73 5.36 -7.95
CA PHE A 61 6.74 5.39 -9.41
C PHE A 61 5.51 4.80 -10.09
N ALA A 62 4.81 3.83 -9.44
CA ALA A 62 3.76 3.09 -10.13
C ALA A 62 2.62 3.99 -10.61
N LYS A 63 2.12 4.87 -9.75
CA LYS A 63 0.99 5.74 -10.08
C LYS A 63 1.34 6.73 -11.20
N GLN A 64 2.54 7.29 -11.16
CA GLN A 64 3.03 8.25 -12.16
C GLN A 64 3.19 7.57 -13.53
N LEU A 65 3.87 6.42 -13.56
CA LEU A 65 4.06 5.67 -14.81
C LEU A 65 2.72 5.22 -15.40
N LEU A 66 1.87 4.57 -14.60
CA LEU A 66 0.58 4.07 -15.07
C LEU A 66 -0.33 5.19 -15.57
N PHE A 67 -0.39 6.34 -14.87
CA PHE A 67 -1.15 7.50 -15.33
C PHE A 67 -0.61 8.06 -16.65
N SER A 68 0.72 8.18 -16.79
CA SER A 68 1.35 8.68 -18.01
C SER A 68 1.08 7.78 -19.21
N LEU A 69 1.17 6.46 -19.01
CA LEU A 69 0.88 5.48 -20.06
C LEU A 69 -0.61 5.48 -20.46
N GLU A 70 -1.51 5.58 -19.47
CA GLU A 70 -2.96 5.69 -19.71
C GLU A 70 -3.30 6.98 -20.49
N SER A 71 -2.57 8.08 -20.21
CA SER A 71 -2.79 9.38 -20.86
C SER A 71 -2.46 9.37 -22.36
N ILE A 72 -1.56 8.49 -22.80
CA ILE A 72 -1.24 8.30 -24.22
C ILE A 72 -2.06 7.18 -24.88
N GLY A 73 -3.08 6.65 -24.18
CA GLY A 73 -4.01 5.66 -24.71
C GLY A 73 -3.59 4.20 -24.52
N LEU A 74 -2.48 3.91 -23.84
CA LEU A 74 -2.09 2.55 -23.50
C LEU A 74 -3.05 1.97 -22.45
N ILE A 75 -3.52 0.74 -22.65
CA ILE A 75 -4.31 0.05 -21.63
C ILE A 75 -3.40 -0.33 -20.47
N VAL A 76 -3.73 0.10 -19.25
CA VAL A 76 -2.92 -0.23 -18.07
C VAL A 76 -3.72 -0.99 -17.01
N PHE A 77 -3.06 -1.91 -16.30
CA PHE A 77 -3.66 -2.62 -15.18
C PHE A 77 -2.70 -2.68 -13.97
N PRO A 78 -3.14 -2.21 -12.78
CA PRO A 78 -4.40 -1.48 -12.54
C PRO A 78 -4.37 -0.11 -13.20
N ASN A 79 -5.53 0.38 -13.64
CA ASN A 79 -5.62 1.74 -14.18
C ASN A 79 -5.57 2.79 -13.05
N PHE A 80 -5.32 4.04 -13.41
CA PHE A 80 -5.19 5.11 -12.42
C PHE A 80 -6.46 5.30 -11.59
N LYS A 81 -7.64 5.26 -12.22
CA LYS A 81 -8.93 5.47 -11.53
C LYS A 81 -9.19 4.45 -10.42
N THR A 82 -8.74 3.21 -10.60
CA THR A 82 -8.91 2.14 -9.60
C THR A 82 -7.73 2.01 -8.67
N GLY A 83 -6.54 2.49 -9.04
CA GLY A 83 -5.29 2.30 -8.29
C GLY A 83 -4.78 3.50 -7.51
N TRP A 84 -5.23 4.75 -7.79
CA TRP A 84 -4.63 5.96 -7.23
C TRP A 84 -4.65 6.02 -5.69
N HIS A 85 -5.71 5.48 -5.06
CA HIS A 85 -5.89 5.46 -3.60
C HIS A 85 -5.22 4.26 -2.91
N PHE A 86 -4.52 3.40 -3.67
CA PHE A 86 -3.84 2.24 -3.11
C PHE A 86 -2.79 2.66 -2.08
N ASP A 87 -2.82 2.03 -0.90
CA ASP A 87 -2.01 2.34 0.29
C ASP A 87 -2.07 3.81 0.76
N ASP A 88 -3.14 4.52 0.44
CA ASP A 88 -3.36 5.91 0.87
C ASP A 88 -4.67 6.06 1.66
N LYS A 89 -4.57 6.01 2.99
CA LYS A 89 -5.74 6.11 3.88
C LYS A 89 -6.40 7.48 3.85
N VAL A 90 -5.65 8.52 3.49
CA VAL A 90 -6.18 9.88 3.32
C VAL A 90 -6.98 9.95 2.01
N GLY A 91 -6.41 9.44 0.92
CA GLY A 91 -7.11 9.33 -0.35
C GLY A 91 -8.38 8.48 -0.25
N GLN A 92 -8.31 7.34 0.43
CA GLN A 92 -9.48 6.49 0.70
C GLN A 92 -10.56 7.20 1.51
N LYS A 93 -10.18 7.99 2.54
CA LYS A 93 -11.14 8.80 3.30
C LYS A 93 -11.93 9.75 2.39
N TYR A 94 -11.23 10.53 1.58
CA TYR A 94 -11.89 11.48 0.68
C TYR A 94 -12.74 10.79 -0.38
N LEU A 95 -12.25 9.67 -0.93
CA LEU A 95 -13.01 8.85 -1.87
C LEU A 95 -14.33 8.35 -1.26
N PHE A 96 -14.27 7.76 -0.07
CA PHE A 96 -15.45 7.21 0.60
C PHE A 96 -16.46 8.31 0.98
N GLU A 97 -15.99 9.46 1.45
CA GLU A 97 -16.86 10.60 1.76
C GLU A 97 -17.52 11.16 0.50
N ALA A 98 -16.77 11.33 -0.60
CA ALA A 98 -17.27 11.83 -1.85
C ALA A 98 -18.35 10.92 -2.48
N TYR A 99 -18.22 9.62 -2.33
CA TYR A 99 -19.20 8.63 -2.81
C TYR A 99 -20.28 8.27 -1.79
N GLY A 100 -20.31 8.90 -0.62
CA GLY A 100 -21.28 8.60 0.44
C GLY A 100 -21.16 7.18 1.01
N ILE A 101 -19.98 6.54 0.88
CA ILE A 101 -19.75 5.19 1.41
C ILE A 101 -19.66 5.26 2.93
N LYS A 102 -20.56 4.53 3.61
CA LYS A 102 -20.58 4.45 5.07
C LYS A 102 -19.32 3.75 5.59
N CYS A 103 -18.49 4.49 6.31
CA CYS A 103 -17.29 3.98 6.95
C CYS A 103 -17.07 4.63 8.32
N ALA A 104 -16.11 4.14 9.09
CA ALA A 104 -15.73 4.74 10.36
C ALA A 104 -15.27 6.19 10.15
N LYS A 105 -15.81 7.12 10.97
CA LYS A 105 -15.46 8.54 10.90
C LYS A 105 -13.95 8.73 11.06
N THR A 106 -13.34 9.32 10.05
CA THR A 106 -11.89 9.50 9.97
C THR A 106 -11.52 10.97 9.99
N TYR A 107 -10.59 11.33 10.84
CA TYR A 107 -10.05 12.68 10.98
C TYR A 107 -8.63 12.68 10.44
N VAL A 108 -8.30 13.67 9.62
CA VAL A 108 -6.97 13.85 9.04
C VAL A 108 -6.42 15.19 9.48
N PHE A 109 -5.18 15.23 9.88
CA PHE A 109 -4.50 16.43 10.35
C PHE A 109 -3.21 16.62 9.57
N TYR A 110 -3.03 17.81 9.04
CA TYR A 110 -1.82 18.26 8.34
C TYR A 110 -0.96 19.17 9.23
N ASP A 111 -1.56 19.68 10.31
CA ASP A 111 -0.91 20.56 11.30
C ASP A 111 -1.01 19.98 12.72
N LYS A 112 0.10 20.14 13.47
CA LYS A 112 0.19 19.64 14.82
C LYS A 112 -0.75 20.35 15.80
N LYS A 113 -0.92 21.68 15.64
CA LYS A 113 -1.77 22.47 16.55
C LYS A 113 -3.23 22.08 16.39
N GLU A 114 -3.68 21.87 15.14
CA GLU A 114 -5.04 21.40 14.85
C GLU A 114 -5.28 20.01 15.46
N ALA A 115 -4.31 19.08 15.31
CA ALA A 115 -4.40 17.74 15.88
C ALA A 115 -4.51 17.79 17.42
N LEU A 116 -3.70 18.62 18.08
CA LEU A 116 -3.74 18.82 19.54
C LEU A 116 -5.05 19.48 19.99
N ALA A 117 -5.55 20.48 19.27
CA ALA A 117 -6.83 21.11 19.57
C ALA A 117 -7.99 20.11 19.50
N TRP A 118 -8.03 19.27 18.45
CA TRP A 118 -9.03 18.23 18.31
C TRP A 118 -8.99 17.19 19.45
N VAL A 119 -7.81 16.82 19.92
CA VAL A 119 -7.65 15.86 21.03
C VAL A 119 -8.29 16.36 22.32
N ASN A 120 -8.33 17.66 22.54
CA ASN A 120 -8.97 18.26 23.72
C ASN A 120 -10.50 18.15 23.73
N SER A 121 -11.12 17.96 22.55
CA SER A 121 -12.58 17.89 22.40
C SER A 121 -13.09 16.50 22.01
N THR A 122 -12.21 15.55 21.73
CA THR A 122 -12.63 14.21 21.27
C THR A 122 -12.81 13.22 22.43
N VAL A 123 -13.64 12.20 22.19
CA VAL A 123 -13.87 11.08 23.12
C VAL A 123 -13.02 9.89 22.71
N PHE A 124 -12.44 9.18 23.67
CA PHE A 124 -11.65 7.97 23.48
C PHE A 124 -12.47 6.70 23.76
N PRO A 125 -12.10 5.53 23.18
CA PRO A 125 -10.89 5.26 22.41
C PRO A 125 -10.96 5.75 20.97
N LYS A 126 -9.77 5.95 20.35
CA LYS A 126 -9.59 6.25 18.92
C LYS A 126 -8.54 5.33 18.33
N VAL A 127 -8.60 5.11 17.02
CA VAL A 127 -7.56 4.37 16.31
C VAL A 127 -6.66 5.36 15.56
N PHE A 128 -5.40 5.38 15.92
CA PHE A 128 -4.37 6.12 15.20
C PHE A 128 -3.82 5.25 14.06
N LYS A 129 -3.68 5.84 12.87
CA LYS A 129 -3.07 5.21 11.70
C LYS A 129 -2.15 6.20 11.00
N LEU A 130 -1.06 5.71 10.40
CA LEU A 130 -0.33 6.49 9.42
C LEU A 130 -1.05 6.46 8.06
N ARG A 131 -0.73 7.44 7.20
CA ARG A 131 -1.29 7.56 5.84
C ARG A 131 -1.10 6.28 5.03
N SER A 132 0.12 5.73 5.04
CA SER A 132 0.49 4.49 4.34
C SER A 132 0.81 3.36 5.31
N GLY A 133 0.83 2.13 4.82
CA GLY A 133 1.16 0.92 5.56
C GLY A 133 0.05 -0.11 5.56
N ALA A 134 0.43 -1.37 5.45
CA ALA A 134 -0.45 -2.53 5.42
C ALA A 134 -0.11 -3.51 6.54
N GLY A 135 -0.89 -4.59 6.69
CA GLY A 135 -0.65 -5.64 7.68
C GLY A 135 -0.73 -5.14 9.13
N ALA A 136 -1.61 -4.19 9.41
CA ALA A 136 -1.78 -3.54 10.72
C ALA A 136 -0.52 -2.82 11.24
N SER A 137 0.50 -2.60 10.41
CA SER A 137 1.64 -1.79 10.76
C SER A 137 1.20 -0.35 11.04
N HIS A 138 1.69 0.22 12.14
CA HIS A 138 1.35 1.59 12.55
C HIS A 138 -0.15 1.85 12.74
N VAL A 139 -0.88 0.83 13.22
CA VAL A 139 -2.27 0.95 13.69
C VAL A 139 -2.27 0.77 15.20
N TYR A 140 -2.70 1.79 15.94
CA TYR A 140 -2.66 1.81 17.40
C TYR A 140 -4.02 2.20 17.98
N LEU A 141 -4.48 1.45 18.99
CA LEU A 141 -5.64 1.84 19.77
C LEU A 141 -5.20 2.84 20.85
N ILE A 142 -5.68 4.06 20.72
CA ILE A 142 -5.39 5.16 21.63
C ILE A 142 -6.54 5.26 22.64
N LYS A 143 -6.24 5.01 23.91
CA LYS A 143 -7.25 4.90 24.97
C LYS A 143 -7.43 6.16 25.80
N SER A 144 -6.50 7.12 25.69
CA SER A 144 -6.51 8.32 26.51
C SER A 144 -5.94 9.54 25.81
N TRP A 145 -6.29 10.70 26.31
CA TRP A 145 -5.74 11.99 25.92
C TRP A 145 -4.20 12.03 25.98
N ARG A 146 -3.60 11.49 27.05
CA ARG A 146 -2.13 11.45 27.21
C ARG A 146 -1.45 10.62 26.14
N GLU A 147 -2.03 9.48 25.80
CA GLU A 147 -1.53 8.65 24.70
C GLU A 147 -1.65 9.39 23.36
N ALA A 148 -2.78 10.04 23.10
CA ALA A 148 -3.00 10.80 21.86
C ALA A 148 -1.92 11.88 21.68
N ILE A 149 -1.65 12.68 22.69
CA ILE A 149 -0.60 13.72 22.65
C ILE A 149 0.77 13.10 22.35
N LYS A 150 1.12 11.99 23.00
CA LYS A 150 2.38 11.28 22.75
C LYS A 150 2.52 10.86 21.29
N PHE A 151 1.45 10.29 20.71
CA PHE A 151 1.44 9.85 19.31
C PHE A 151 1.48 11.01 18.32
N ILE A 152 0.75 12.10 18.59
CA ILE A 152 0.77 13.32 17.76
C ILE A 152 2.18 13.94 17.79
N ASN A 153 2.77 14.13 18.98
CA ASN A 153 4.12 14.66 19.09
C ASN A 153 5.14 13.82 18.33
N LYS A 154 5.00 12.50 18.37
CA LYS A 154 5.84 11.59 17.61
C LYS A 154 5.61 11.71 16.10
N ALA A 155 4.35 11.74 15.64
CA ALA A 155 4.00 11.80 14.23
C ALA A 155 4.49 13.09 13.56
N PHE A 156 4.37 14.22 14.25
CA PHE A 156 4.81 15.54 13.74
C PHE A 156 6.26 15.89 14.12
N GLY A 157 6.97 14.99 14.80
CA GLY A 157 8.37 15.14 15.19
C GLY A 157 9.26 14.11 14.49
N CYS A 158 9.84 13.21 15.27
CA CYS A 158 10.78 12.19 14.77
C CYS A 158 10.11 11.12 13.85
N GLY A 159 8.78 11.09 13.80
CA GLY A 159 8.04 10.12 13.01
C GLY A 159 8.05 8.70 13.57
N PHE A 160 7.59 7.78 12.74
CA PHE A 160 7.59 6.34 13.02
C PHE A 160 8.59 5.67 12.10
N LYS A 161 9.40 4.76 12.65
CA LYS A 161 10.30 3.95 11.82
C LYS A 161 9.48 3.23 10.76
N ALA A 162 9.98 3.22 9.53
CA ALA A 162 9.45 2.36 8.49
C ALA A 162 9.44 0.89 8.97
N PHE A 163 8.85 0.00 8.21
CA PHE A 163 8.68 -1.41 8.53
C PHE A 163 9.86 -1.97 9.34
N SER A 164 9.56 -2.58 10.49
CA SER A 164 10.49 -3.36 11.27
C SER A 164 10.11 -4.84 11.12
N GLY A 165 10.99 -5.65 10.51
CA GLY A 165 10.84 -7.11 10.43
C GLY A 165 10.56 -7.71 11.80
N TRP A 166 11.20 -7.18 12.85
CA TRP A 166 10.98 -7.59 14.23
C TRP A 166 9.56 -7.36 14.74
N ASN A 167 8.96 -6.23 14.41
CA ASN A 167 7.55 -5.98 14.76
C ASN A 167 6.60 -6.90 13.99
N TYR A 168 6.91 -7.20 12.74
CA TYR A 168 6.15 -8.16 11.95
C TYR A 168 6.21 -9.56 12.58
N PHE A 169 7.39 -10.00 13.00
CA PHE A 169 7.57 -11.27 13.71
C PHE A 169 6.80 -11.30 15.03
N LYS A 170 6.91 -10.26 15.87
CA LYS A 170 6.13 -10.16 17.11
C LYS A 170 4.62 -10.27 16.88
N ASN A 171 4.10 -9.63 15.83
CA ASN A 171 2.69 -9.73 15.47
C ASN A 171 2.33 -11.15 14.98
N ALA A 172 3.19 -11.79 14.21
CA ALA A 172 2.99 -13.18 13.76
C ALA A 172 2.94 -14.16 14.95
N VAL A 173 3.82 -13.99 15.94
CA VAL A 173 3.81 -14.78 17.19
C VAL A 173 2.50 -14.55 17.95
N LYS A 174 2.05 -13.29 18.07
CA LYS A 174 0.79 -12.98 18.75
C LYS A 174 -0.42 -13.61 18.05
N LEU A 175 -0.44 -13.59 16.72
CA LEU A 175 -1.48 -14.24 15.92
C LEU A 175 -1.44 -15.77 16.02
N TYR A 176 -0.26 -16.33 16.16
CA TYR A 176 -0.09 -17.78 16.44
C TYR A 176 -0.65 -18.15 17.81
N CYS A 177 -0.31 -17.38 18.85
CA CYS A 177 -0.85 -17.58 20.20
C CYS A 177 -2.38 -17.46 20.25
N SER A 178 -2.99 -16.63 19.40
CA SER A 178 -4.45 -16.51 19.25
C SER A 178 -5.06 -17.53 18.29
N LYS A 179 -4.29 -18.54 17.85
CA LYS A 179 -4.70 -19.57 16.87
C LYS A 179 -5.18 -19.04 15.51
N THR A 180 -4.83 -17.78 15.18
CA THR A 180 -5.22 -17.13 13.91
C THR A 180 -4.18 -17.36 12.81
N LEU A 181 -2.94 -17.73 13.16
CA LEU A 181 -1.85 -17.99 12.22
C LEU A 181 -1.22 -19.36 12.50
N SER A 182 -0.80 -20.06 11.45
CA SER A 182 -0.10 -21.36 11.56
C SER A 182 1.40 -21.17 11.87
N LEU A 183 2.05 -22.23 12.40
CA LEU A 183 3.48 -22.24 12.66
C LEU A 183 4.35 -21.90 11.42
N PRO A 184 4.07 -22.44 10.21
CA PRO A 184 4.78 -22.03 9.00
C PRO A 184 4.69 -20.52 8.72
N GLY A 185 3.57 -19.87 9.06
CA GLY A 185 3.39 -18.43 8.95
C GLY A 185 4.32 -17.63 9.88
N VAL A 186 4.57 -18.14 11.09
CA VAL A 186 5.53 -17.56 12.05
C VAL A 186 6.96 -17.70 11.55
N ILE A 187 7.33 -18.88 11.04
CA ILE A 187 8.67 -19.13 10.47
C ILE A 187 8.94 -18.18 9.29
N LYS A 188 7.97 -18.03 8.38
CA LYS A 188 8.06 -17.05 7.27
C LYS A 188 8.20 -15.62 7.76
N ALA A 189 7.55 -15.27 8.88
CA ALA A 189 7.67 -13.96 9.49
C ALA A 189 9.06 -13.73 10.11
N PHE A 190 9.67 -14.76 10.68
CA PHE A 190 11.02 -14.71 11.21
C PHE A 190 12.06 -14.47 10.11
N GLY A 191 11.96 -15.13 8.97
CA GLY A 191 12.84 -14.91 7.81
C GLY A 191 12.79 -13.49 7.22
N ARG A 192 11.85 -12.64 7.66
CA ARG A 192 11.77 -11.22 7.26
C ARG A 192 12.42 -10.26 8.26
N VAL A 193 13.03 -10.80 9.32
CA VAL A 193 13.75 -10.00 10.33
C VAL A 193 15.17 -9.69 9.84
N PHE A 194 15.74 -10.57 9.07
CA PHE A 194 17.05 -10.52 8.44
C PHE A 194 16.90 -10.29 6.93
#